data_df5e7da7cb22806fa4f21964342504a0
#
_entry.id   df5e7da7cb22806fa4f21964342504a0
#
_cell.length_a   1.000
_cell.length_b   1.000
_cell.length_c   1.000
_cell.angle_alpha   90.00
_cell.angle_beta   90.00
_cell.angle_gamma   90.00
#
_symmetry.space_group_name_H-M   'P 1'
#
loop_
_entity.id
_entity.type
_entity.pdbx_description
1 polymer ?
#
loop_
_entity_poly.entity_id
_entity_poly.type
_entity_poly.pdbx_seq_one_letter_code
_entity_poly.pdbx_strand_id
1 'polypeptide(L)'
;WNKAPIGEASGSIQITGTGWGSASITIKAFNPGINKRALKGFVEADGYIAIEAEHYQRKGDARDDKGAKLSWEKIPQHGRTLSSMSVYPITDTRFAVAEQAPYLEYEIYLTRAGTFSITGLFAPSWPMMPGQGLRYAIAIDDQPAQVIDLTADMSSATWDETVRTDVRTSRSEHEFNKPGIHKLRIYSLDPGVTLQKIMIDTGGLLPSYLGPEESRFY
;
A
#
# COMPACT_ATOMS: atom_id res chain seq x y z
N TRP A 1 -9.06 12.33 24.92
CA TRP A 1 -9.31 12.44 23.48
C TRP A 1 -10.82 12.50 23.12
N ASN A 2 -11.66 11.79 23.86
CA ASN A 2 -13.12 11.82 23.61
C ASN A 2 -13.78 13.22 23.80
N LYS A 3 -13.05 14.21 24.30
CA LYS A 3 -13.48 15.59 24.47
C LYS A 3 -12.74 16.58 23.56
N ALA A 4 -11.88 16.08 22.66
CA ALA A 4 -11.20 16.95 21.72
C ALA A 4 -12.21 17.54 20.71
N PRO A 5 -12.12 18.81 20.39
CA PRO A 5 -12.99 19.42 19.38
C PRO A 5 -12.79 18.71 18.03
N ILE A 6 -13.88 18.64 17.26
CA ILE A 6 -13.84 18.11 15.90
C ILE A 6 -13.15 19.14 14.99
N GLY A 7 -12.34 18.67 14.06
CA GLY A 7 -11.61 19.49 13.10
C GLY A 7 -10.13 19.61 13.43
N GLU A 8 -9.50 20.58 12.78
CA GLU A 8 -8.07 20.86 12.98
C GLU A 8 -7.84 21.66 14.26
N ALA A 9 -6.77 21.30 14.98
CA ALA A 9 -6.28 22.04 16.13
C ALA A 9 -4.76 22.14 16.05
N SER A 10 -4.21 23.20 16.61
CA SER A 10 -2.75 23.35 16.73
C SER A 10 -2.39 23.75 18.16
N GLY A 11 -1.25 23.26 18.63
CA GLY A 11 -0.65 23.63 19.90
C GLY A 11 0.85 23.83 19.71
N SER A 12 1.50 24.44 20.70
CA SER A 12 2.95 24.58 20.70
C SER A 12 3.55 24.06 22.00
N ILE A 13 4.71 23.41 21.88
CA ILE A 13 5.58 23.08 22.99
C ILE A 13 6.79 23.98 22.93
N GLN A 14 7.03 24.73 24.00
CA GLN A 14 8.29 25.50 24.14
C GLN A 14 9.28 24.71 24.98
N ILE A 15 10.47 24.56 24.45
CA ILE A 15 11.60 23.94 25.16
C ILE A 15 12.58 25.06 25.46
N THR A 16 12.80 25.31 26.78
CA THR A 16 13.76 26.31 27.23
C THR A 16 14.89 25.62 28.01
N GLY A 17 16.11 25.98 27.70
CA GLY A 17 17.29 25.47 28.39
C GLY A 17 18.12 26.61 29.00
N THR A 18 18.69 26.41 30.16
CA THR A 18 19.62 27.38 30.77
C THR A 18 20.88 27.49 29.92
N GLY A 19 21.09 28.67 29.28
CA GLY A 19 22.26 28.93 28.46
C GLY A 19 22.17 28.51 26.97
N TRP A 20 21.04 27.95 26.51
CA TRP A 20 20.89 27.41 25.15
C TRP A 20 19.79 28.07 24.30
N GLY A 21 19.12 29.08 24.83
CA GLY A 21 17.98 29.69 24.13
C GLY A 21 16.69 28.88 24.25
N SER A 22 15.72 29.14 23.38
CA SER A 22 14.44 28.44 23.34
C SER A 22 14.14 27.91 21.94
N ALA A 23 13.52 26.73 21.86
CA ALA A 23 12.97 26.17 20.66
C ALA A 23 11.46 26.00 20.81
N SER A 24 10.68 26.21 19.75
CA SER A 24 9.25 25.99 19.71
C SER A 24 8.91 24.91 18.69
N ILE A 25 8.14 23.89 19.10
CA ILE A 25 7.61 22.84 18.24
C ILE A 25 6.12 23.07 18.09
N THR A 26 5.63 23.27 16.88
CA THR A 26 4.20 23.34 16.59
C THR A 26 3.67 21.94 16.32
N ILE A 27 2.66 21.53 17.09
CA ILE A 27 1.95 20.26 16.90
C ILE A 27 0.62 20.58 16.23
N LYS A 28 0.35 19.94 15.10
CA LYS A 28 -0.97 19.95 14.45
C LYS A 28 -1.67 18.63 14.76
N ALA A 29 -2.97 18.69 15.05
CA ALA A 29 -3.80 17.53 15.29
C ALA A 29 -5.11 17.68 14.54
N PHE A 30 -5.63 16.58 14.01
CA PHE A 30 -6.92 16.52 13.36
C PHE A 30 -7.81 15.49 14.04
N ASN A 31 -9.00 15.92 14.46
CA ASN A 31 -10.04 15.04 14.99
C ASN A 31 -11.19 14.96 13.97
N PRO A 32 -11.33 13.88 13.21
CA PRO A 32 -12.40 13.74 12.22
C PRO A 32 -13.79 13.59 12.83
N GLY A 33 -13.93 13.54 14.17
CA GLY A 33 -15.22 13.38 14.84
C GLY A 33 -15.85 11.99 14.66
N ILE A 34 -15.08 11.01 14.23
CA ILE A 34 -15.59 9.67 13.91
C ILE A 34 -15.70 8.86 15.18
N ASN A 35 -16.86 8.20 15.35
CA ASN A 35 -17.02 7.24 16.44
C ASN A 35 -16.08 6.04 16.22
N LYS A 36 -15.24 5.73 17.21
CA LYS A 36 -14.32 4.57 17.14
C LYS A 36 -15.00 3.25 16.78
N ARG A 37 -16.27 3.08 17.15
CA ARG A 37 -17.06 1.88 16.81
C ARG A 37 -17.41 1.77 15.31
N ALA A 38 -17.30 2.88 14.57
CA ALA A 38 -17.51 2.91 13.12
C ALA A 38 -16.21 2.69 12.33
N LEU A 39 -15.05 2.73 12.99
CA LEU A 39 -13.76 2.46 12.38
C LEU A 39 -13.65 0.96 12.09
N LYS A 40 -13.17 0.62 10.91
CA LYS A 40 -12.91 -0.74 10.47
C LYS A 40 -11.80 -0.76 9.44
N GLY A 41 -10.92 -1.74 9.53
CA GLY A 41 -9.78 -1.86 8.64
C GLY A 41 -8.61 -0.94 9.05
N PHE A 42 -7.70 -0.69 8.13
CA PHE A 42 -6.59 0.25 8.31
C PHE A 42 -7.09 1.68 8.20
N VAL A 43 -6.91 2.46 9.24
CA VAL A 43 -7.51 3.79 9.36
C VAL A 43 -6.53 4.87 8.97
N GLU A 44 -6.99 5.78 8.10
CA GLU A 44 -6.25 7.01 7.75
C GLU A 44 -5.90 7.83 9.00
N ALA A 45 -4.63 8.15 9.15
CA ALA A 45 -4.13 9.09 10.12
C ALA A 45 -2.94 9.86 9.53
N ASP A 46 -2.75 11.11 9.96
CA ASP A 46 -1.63 11.97 9.54
C ASP A 46 -1.53 12.15 8.02
N GLY A 47 -2.64 11.97 7.30
CA GLY A 47 -2.73 12.16 5.85
C GLY A 47 -2.20 10.97 5.03
N TYR A 48 -2.18 9.76 5.60
CA TYR A 48 -1.85 8.53 4.86
C TYR A 48 -2.51 7.29 5.46
N ILE A 49 -2.49 6.21 4.67
CA ILE A 49 -2.65 4.82 5.13
C ILE A 49 -1.42 4.05 4.67
N ALA A 50 -0.83 3.26 5.56
CA ALA A 50 0.26 2.33 5.24
C ALA A 50 -0.10 0.92 5.70
N ILE A 51 0.19 -0.09 4.88
CA ILE A 51 -0.22 -1.48 5.10
C ILE A 51 0.94 -2.39 4.72
N GLU A 52 1.36 -3.26 5.63
CA GLU A 52 2.27 -4.36 5.31
C GLU A 52 1.54 -5.42 4.48
N ALA A 53 2.16 -5.90 3.42
CA ALA A 53 1.48 -6.80 2.47
C ALA A 53 0.92 -8.07 3.13
N GLU A 54 1.56 -8.56 4.20
CA GLU A 54 1.17 -9.76 4.92
C GLU A 54 -0.06 -9.60 5.80
N HIS A 55 -0.54 -8.36 6.04
CA HIS A 55 -1.69 -8.08 6.91
C HIS A 55 -3.00 -7.93 6.14
N TYR A 56 -3.16 -8.71 5.07
CA TYR A 56 -4.42 -8.78 4.32
C TYR A 56 -5.55 -9.41 5.15
N GLN A 57 -6.79 -9.00 4.90
CA GLN A 57 -7.97 -9.58 5.57
C GLN A 57 -8.54 -10.78 4.80
N ARG A 58 -8.39 -10.77 3.46
CA ARG A 58 -8.83 -11.88 2.60
C ARG A 58 -7.84 -12.08 1.48
N LYS A 59 -7.78 -13.31 0.98
CA LYS A 59 -7.11 -13.62 -0.29
C LYS A 59 -8.02 -14.50 -1.15
N GLY A 60 -7.93 -14.32 -2.46
CA GLY A 60 -8.54 -15.20 -3.44
C GLY A 60 -7.48 -15.96 -4.20
N ASP A 61 -7.74 -17.22 -4.43
CA ASP A 61 -6.87 -18.09 -5.21
C ASP A 61 -7.34 -18.16 -6.66
N ALA A 62 -6.42 -18.49 -7.56
CA ALA A 62 -6.73 -18.80 -8.96
C ALA A 62 -6.26 -20.20 -9.33
N ARG A 63 -6.45 -20.58 -10.59
CA ARG A 63 -5.88 -21.81 -11.15
C ARG A 63 -5.12 -21.49 -12.42
N ASP A 64 -4.05 -22.24 -12.64
CA ASP A 64 -3.34 -22.21 -13.92
C ASP A 64 -4.10 -23.02 -14.98
N ASP A 65 -3.60 -22.97 -16.22
CA ASP A 65 -4.18 -23.71 -17.34
C ASP A 65 -4.12 -25.24 -17.19
N LYS A 66 -3.30 -25.72 -16.26
CA LYS A 66 -3.16 -27.15 -15.91
C LYS A 66 -3.98 -27.54 -14.68
N GLY A 67 -4.73 -26.57 -14.10
CA GLY A 67 -5.58 -26.77 -12.94
C GLY A 67 -4.87 -26.66 -11.58
N ALA A 68 -3.57 -26.36 -11.53
CA ALA A 68 -2.86 -26.13 -10.28
C ALA A 68 -3.36 -24.86 -9.59
N LYS A 69 -3.50 -24.94 -8.26
CA LYS A 69 -3.94 -23.81 -7.44
C LYS A 69 -2.80 -22.79 -7.32
N LEU A 70 -3.08 -21.53 -7.67
CA LEU A 70 -2.21 -20.38 -7.49
C LEU A 70 -2.70 -19.54 -6.31
N SER A 71 -1.85 -19.33 -5.32
CA SER A 71 -2.21 -18.63 -4.09
C SER A 71 -1.11 -17.67 -3.65
N TRP A 72 -1.49 -16.53 -3.08
CA TRP A 72 -0.55 -15.64 -2.41
C TRP A 72 0.00 -16.32 -1.15
N GLU A 73 1.33 -16.39 -1.06
CA GLU A 73 2.04 -16.96 0.08
C GLU A 73 3.02 -15.95 0.65
N LYS A 74 3.25 -16.04 1.97
CA LYS A 74 4.16 -15.18 2.69
C LYS A 74 5.61 -15.64 2.54
N ILE A 75 6.50 -14.71 2.18
CA ILE A 75 7.95 -14.90 2.20
C ILE A 75 8.47 -14.16 3.45
N PRO A 76 8.78 -14.88 4.54
CA PRO A 76 9.14 -14.26 5.81
C PRO A 76 10.41 -13.43 5.70
N GLN A 77 10.42 -12.26 6.34
CA GLN A 77 11.59 -11.35 6.45
C GLN A 77 12.18 -10.93 5.09
N HIS A 78 11.36 -10.93 4.05
CA HIS A 78 11.76 -10.54 2.69
C HIS A 78 11.26 -9.13 2.31
N GLY A 79 10.54 -8.43 3.17
CA GLY A 79 10.14 -7.05 2.97
C GLY A 79 11.14 -6.07 3.57
N ARG A 80 11.04 -4.80 3.16
CA ARG A 80 11.86 -3.72 3.73
C ARG A 80 11.63 -3.53 5.24
N THR A 81 10.43 -3.83 5.70
CA THR A 81 10.01 -3.74 7.12
C THR A 81 9.62 -5.07 7.71
N LEU A 82 8.76 -5.84 7.04
CA LEU A 82 8.31 -7.17 7.49
C LEU A 82 8.50 -8.23 6.39
N SER A 83 7.45 -8.94 6.02
CA SER A 83 7.49 -9.98 5.00
C SER A 83 7.00 -9.44 3.66
N SER A 84 7.30 -10.15 2.58
CA SER A 84 6.64 -9.94 1.29
C SER A 84 5.61 -11.01 1.02
N MET A 85 4.75 -10.74 0.03
CA MET A 85 3.74 -11.66 -0.48
C MET A 85 3.99 -11.92 -1.95
N SER A 86 3.98 -13.17 -2.38
CA SER A 86 4.09 -13.56 -3.79
C SER A 86 3.19 -14.75 -4.10
N VAL A 87 2.88 -14.99 -5.37
CA VAL A 87 2.00 -16.08 -5.79
C VAL A 87 2.79 -17.36 -6.03
N TYR A 88 2.35 -18.45 -5.45
CA TYR A 88 2.92 -19.80 -5.60
C TYR A 88 1.85 -20.84 -5.95
N PRO A 89 2.26 -21.95 -6.60
CA PRO A 89 3.57 -22.18 -7.21
C PRO A 89 3.85 -21.16 -8.33
N ILE A 90 5.13 -20.90 -8.61
CA ILE A 90 5.53 -20.10 -9.76
C ILE A 90 5.31 -20.93 -11.02
N THR A 91 4.48 -20.42 -11.92
CA THR A 91 4.14 -21.04 -13.21
C THR A 91 4.39 -20.03 -14.35
N ASP A 92 4.10 -20.43 -15.56
CA ASP A 92 4.11 -19.56 -16.74
C ASP A 92 2.76 -18.88 -17.01
N THR A 93 1.76 -19.12 -16.14
CA THR A 93 0.40 -18.60 -16.30
C THR A 93 0.34 -17.09 -16.09
N ARG A 94 -0.31 -16.44 -17.03
CA ARG A 94 -0.58 -15.00 -17.03
C ARG A 94 -2.07 -14.75 -17.16
N PHE A 95 -2.58 -13.82 -16.36
CA PHE A 95 -3.98 -13.45 -16.39
C PHE A 95 -4.21 -12.21 -17.25
N ALA A 96 -5.17 -12.31 -18.17
CA ALA A 96 -5.59 -11.17 -18.98
C ALA A 96 -6.58 -10.27 -18.24
N VAL A 97 -7.34 -10.85 -17.30
CA VAL A 97 -8.43 -10.22 -16.56
C VAL A 97 -8.14 -10.32 -15.08
N ALA A 98 -8.17 -9.19 -14.37
CA ALA A 98 -7.82 -9.12 -12.95
C ALA A 98 -8.69 -10.03 -12.07
N GLU A 99 -9.98 -10.11 -12.36
CA GLU A 99 -10.96 -10.90 -11.60
C GLU A 99 -10.72 -12.42 -11.66
N GLN A 100 -9.89 -12.88 -12.60
CA GLN A 100 -9.47 -14.29 -12.71
C GLN A 100 -8.15 -14.56 -11.98
N ALA A 101 -7.42 -13.51 -11.60
CA ALA A 101 -6.12 -13.60 -10.96
C ALA A 101 -6.21 -13.77 -9.45
N PRO A 102 -5.20 -14.37 -8.80
CA PRO A 102 -5.14 -14.41 -7.35
C PRO A 102 -4.98 -12.99 -6.77
N TYR A 103 -5.67 -12.72 -5.65
CA TYR A 103 -5.67 -11.38 -5.05
C TYR A 103 -5.46 -11.40 -3.54
N LEU A 104 -5.01 -10.25 -3.02
CA LEU A 104 -5.07 -9.86 -1.61
C LEU A 104 -6.10 -8.74 -1.46
N GLU A 105 -6.93 -8.79 -0.41
CA GLU A 105 -7.93 -7.77 -0.10
C GLU A 105 -7.65 -7.17 1.27
N TYR A 106 -7.65 -5.83 1.30
CA TYR A 106 -7.43 -5.01 2.49
C TYR A 106 -8.66 -4.14 2.74
N GLU A 107 -9.15 -4.12 3.98
CA GLU A 107 -10.16 -3.16 4.41
C GLU A 107 -9.45 -1.88 4.88
N ILE A 108 -9.86 -0.73 4.36
CA ILE A 108 -9.30 0.58 4.69
C ILE A 108 -10.42 1.55 5.07
N TYR A 109 -10.12 2.52 5.91
CA TYR A 109 -11.04 3.57 6.31
C TYR A 109 -10.44 4.94 5.99
N LEU A 110 -11.09 5.67 5.09
CA LEU A 110 -10.72 7.03 4.71
C LEU A 110 -11.62 8.06 5.40
N THR A 111 -11.04 9.14 5.87
CA THR A 111 -11.74 10.23 6.55
C THR A 111 -12.36 11.22 5.58
N ARG A 112 -12.01 11.16 4.29
CA ARG A 112 -12.47 12.05 3.22
C ARG A 112 -12.53 11.34 1.87
N ALA A 113 -13.33 11.88 0.96
CA ALA A 113 -13.30 11.50 -0.45
C ALA A 113 -12.20 12.26 -1.19
N GLY A 114 -11.79 11.76 -2.34
CA GLY A 114 -10.79 12.39 -3.21
C GLY A 114 -10.09 11.41 -4.14
N THR A 115 -9.24 11.95 -4.99
CA THR A 115 -8.29 11.15 -5.76
C THR A 115 -6.97 11.10 -4.99
N PHE A 116 -6.53 9.89 -4.67
CA PHE A 116 -5.34 9.68 -3.87
C PHE A 116 -4.35 8.76 -4.58
N SER A 117 -3.07 9.03 -4.34
CA SER A 117 -1.99 8.22 -4.86
C SER A 117 -1.84 6.94 -4.04
N ILE A 118 -1.82 5.81 -4.70
CA ILE A 118 -1.44 4.52 -4.12
C ILE A 118 -0.03 4.17 -4.58
N THR A 119 0.86 3.96 -3.63
CA THR A 119 2.23 3.52 -3.88
C THR A 119 2.39 2.09 -3.37
N GLY A 120 2.75 1.17 -4.26
CA GLY A 120 3.18 -0.19 -3.92
C GLY A 120 4.70 -0.29 -3.87
N LEU A 121 5.22 -0.95 -2.84
CA LEU A 121 6.61 -1.37 -2.77
C LEU A 121 6.68 -2.86 -3.12
N PHE A 122 7.49 -3.18 -4.13
CA PHE A 122 7.67 -4.54 -4.62
C PHE A 122 9.15 -4.95 -4.51
N ALA A 123 9.43 -6.23 -4.31
CA ALA A 123 10.78 -6.73 -4.40
C ALA A 123 11.30 -6.64 -5.84
N PRO A 124 12.62 -6.44 -6.06
CA PRO A 124 13.23 -6.50 -7.37
C PRO A 124 12.91 -7.83 -8.06
N SER A 125 12.31 -7.76 -9.23
CA SER A 125 11.94 -8.94 -10.01
C SER A 125 11.96 -8.62 -11.50
N TRP A 126 12.35 -9.61 -12.31
CA TRP A 126 12.25 -9.57 -13.76
C TRP A 126 11.09 -10.42 -14.26
N PRO A 127 10.51 -10.08 -15.41
CA PRO A 127 9.57 -10.96 -16.08
C PRO A 127 10.14 -12.37 -16.26
N MET A 128 9.34 -13.38 -15.98
CA MET A 128 9.76 -14.79 -16.10
C MET A 128 10.05 -15.20 -17.54
N MET A 129 9.46 -14.50 -18.51
CA MET A 129 9.63 -14.80 -19.93
C MET A 129 10.13 -13.57 -20.69
N PRO A 130 11.06 -13.72 -21.64
CA PRO A 130 11.56 -12.61 -22.44
C PRO A 130 10.45 -11.88 -23.20
N GLY A 131 10.53 -10.53 -23.26
CA GLY A 131 9.59 -9.69 -23.97
C GLY A 131 8.22 -9.52 -23.30
N GLN A 132 8.07 -10.01 -22.07
CA GLN A 132 6.87 -9.84 -21.26
C GLN A 132 7.08 -8.78 -20.17
N GLY A 133 5.97 -8.19 -19.68
CA GLY A 133 5.94 -7.31 -18.54
C GLY A 133 5.83 -8.08 -17.22
N LEU A 134 5.80 -7.33 -16.12
CA LEU A 134 5.53 -7.82 -14.76
C LEU A 134 4.32 -7.06 -14.22
N ARG A 135 3.11 -7.54 -14.55
CA ARG A 135 1.86 -6.84 -14.31
C ARG A 135 1.19 -7.25 -13.01
N TYR A 136 0.65 -6.27 -12.36
CA TYR A 136 -0.32 -6.41 -11.27
C TYR A 136 -1.51 -5.49 -11.52
N ALA A 137 -2.58 -5.60 -10.72
CA ALA A 137 -3.68 -4.65 -10.82
C ALA A 137 -4.17 -4.23 -9.44
N ILE A 138 -4.74 -3.02 -9.39
CA ILE A 138 -5.37 -2.43 -8.19
C ILE A 138 -6.84 -2.19 -8.50
N ALA A 139 -7.74 -2.63 -7.60
CA ALA A 139 -9.14 -2.25 -7.63
C ALA A 139 -9.58 -1.67 -6.28
N ILE A 140 -10.42 -0.65 -6.34
CA ILE A 140 -11.06 -0.03 -5.19
C ILE A 140 -12.56 -0.35 -5.25
N ASP A 141 -13.07 -0.99 -4.21
CA ASP A 141 -14.47 -1.42 -4.13
C ASP A 141 -14.87 -2.25 -5.36
N ASP A 142 -15.91 -1.80 -6.07
CA ASP A 142 -16.41 -2.44 -7.30
C ASP A 142 -15.98 -1.71 -8.58
N GLN A 143 -14.97 -0.82 -8.48
CA GLN A 143 -14.42 -0.14 -9.66
C GLN A 143 -13.59 -1.10 -10.51
N PRO A 144 -13.49 -0.86 -11.82
CA PRO A 144 -12.61 -1.64 -12.70
C PRO A 144 -11.17 -1.62 -12.21
N ALA A 145 -10.51 -2.76 -12.26
CA ALA A 145 -9.12 -2.87 -11.85
C ALA A 145 -8.19 -2.12 -12.82
N GLN A 146 -7.32 -1.28 -12.28
CA GLN A 146 -6.26 -0.62 -13.03
C GLN A 146 -5.05 -1.53 -13.14
N VAL A 147 -4.70 -1.92 -14.34
CA VAL A 147 -3.50 -2.75 -14.62
C VAL A 147 -2.27 -1.87 -14.71
N ILE A 148 -1.21 -2.29 -14.05
CA ILE A 148 0.08 -1.58 -13.97
C ILE A 148 1.18 -2.58 -14.28
N ASP A 149 2.13 -2.18 -15.13
CA ASP A 149 3.32 -2.98 -15.42
C ASP A 149 4.54 -2.39 -14.69
N LEU A 150 5.12 -3.17 -13.80
CA LEU A 150 6.30 -2.79 -13.03
C LEU A 150 7.55 -2.58 -13.91
N THR A 151 7.52 -3.04 -15.16
CA THR A 151 8.65 -2.96 -16.09
C THR A 151 8.46 -1.94 -17.20
N ALA A 152 7.32 -1.24 -17.26
CA ALA A 152 6.99 -0.31 -18.34
C ALA A 152 8.04 0.81 -18.56
N ASP A 153 8.71 1.25 -17.50
CA ASP A 153 9.76 2.28 -17.53
C ASP A 153 11.14 1.73 -17.12
N MET A 154 11.35 0.42 -17.26
CA MET A 154 12.57 -0.24 -16.83
C MET A 154 13.74 0.09 -17.76
N SER A 155 14.64 0.94 -17.29
CA SER A 155 15.96 1.20 -17.87
C SER A 155 17.05 0.54 -17.00
N SER A 156 18.28 0.50 -17.51
CA SER A 156 19.42 0.03 -16.69
C SER A 156 19.56 0.83 -15.40
N ALA A 157 19.42 2.16 -15.47
CA ALA A 157 19.50 3.01 -14.29
C ALA A 157 18.36 2.75 -13.29
N THR A 158 17.13 2.55 -13.77
CA THR A 158 15.99 2.20 -12.93
C THR A 158 16.18 0.83 -12.28
N TRP A 159 16.74 -0.13 -13.01
CA TRP A 159 17.05 -1.45 -12.47
C TRP A 159 18.15 -1.39 -11.40
N ASP A 160 19.26 -0.70 -11.67
CA ASP A 160 20.35 -0.51 -10.72
C ASP A 160 19.86 0.12 -9.41
N GLU A 161 19.01 1.14 -9.50
CA GLU A 161 18.38 1.76 -8.32
C GLU A 161 17.46 0.77 -7.58
N THR A 162 16.65 0.02 -8.31
CA THR A 162 15.75 -0.99 -7.75
C THR A 162 16.52 -2.05 -6.96
N VAL A 163 17.63 -2.55 -7.52
CA VAL A 163 18.49 -3.54 -6.84
C VAL A 163 19.22 -2.92 -5.65
N ARG A 164 19.76 -1.71 -5.82
CA ARG A 164 20.47 -0.99 -4.76
C ARG A 164 19.62 -0.71 -3.54
N THR A 165 18.34 -0.41 -3.75
CA THR A 165 17.37 -0.09 -2.67
C THR A 165 16.55 -1.28 -2.21
N ASP A 166 16.69 -2.42 -2.90
CA ASP A 166 15.90 -3.64 -2.67
C ASP A 166 14.38 -3.43 -2.80
N VAL A 167 13.99 -2.41 -3.58
CA VAL A 167 12.57 -2.07 -3.80
C VAL A 167 12.34 -1.49 -5.18
N ARG A 168 11.34 -2.04 -5.87
CA ARG A 168 10.68 -1.41 -7.01
C ARG A 168 9.44 -0.66 -6.51
N THR A 169 9.43 0.66 -6.67
CA THR A 169 8.28 1.49 -6.33
C THR A 169 7.37 1.64 -7.55
N SER A 170 6.07 1.45 -7.35
CA SER A 170 5.04 1.70 -8.36
C SER A 170 3.98 2.64 -7.79
N ARG A 171 3.54 3.61 -8.58
CA ARG A 171 2.57 4.62 -8.16
C ARG A 171 1.43 4.74 -9.17
N SER A 172 0.20 4.85 -8.65
CA SER A 172 -1.02 5.08 -9.45
C SER A 172 -2.01 5.95 -8.68
N GLU A 173 -2.91 6.63 -9.39
CA GLU A 173 -3.95 7.48 -8.81
C GLU A 173 -5.29 6.75 -8.84
N HIS A 174 -6.04 6.82 -7.73
CA HIS A 174 -7.32 6.16 -7.59
C HIS A 174 -8.35 7.09 -6.95
N GLU A 175 -9.59 7.02 -7.43
CA GLU A 175 -10.69 7.83 -6.94
C GLU A 175 -11.44 7.10 -5.81
N PHE A 176 -11.68 7.83 -4.73
CA PHE A 176 -12.49 7.41 -3.59
C PHE A 176 -13.69 8.36 -3.46
N ASN A 177 -14.86 7.89 -3.88
CA ASN A 177 -16.05 8.73 -4.05
C ASN A 177 -16.71 9.19 -2.75
N LYS A 178 -16.33 8.62 -1.61
CA LYS A 178 -16.91 8.93 -0.29
C LYS A 178 -15.91 8.66 0.82
N PRO A 179 -16.03 9.29 2.00
CA PRO A 179 -15.35 8.83 3.21
C PRO A 179 -15.95 7.51 3.71
N GLY A 180 -15.20 6.77 4.52
CA GLY A 180 -15.65 5.55 5.16
C GLY A 180 -14.84 4.31 4.77
N ILE A 181 -15.47 3.16 4.87
CA ILE A 181 -14.85 1.85 4.61
C ILE A 181 -14.76 1.63 3.09
N HIS A 182 -13.58 1.21 2.63
CA HIS A 182 -13.31 0.78 1.27
C HIS A 182 -12.58 -0.57 1.26
N LYS A 183 -12.67 -1.27 0.15
CA LYS A 183 -11.91 -2.49 -0.13
C LYS A 183 -10.85 -2.18 -1.17
N LEU A 184 -9.61 -2.42 -0.82
CA LEU A 184 -8.48 -2.36 -1.73
C LEU A 184 -8.07 -3.77 -2.11
N ARG A 185 -8.05 -4.11 -3.41
CA ARG A 185 -7.57 -5.41 -3.90
C ARG A 185 -6.33 -5.24 -4.75
N ILE A 186 -5.36 -6.09 -4.49
CA ILE A 186 -4.15 -6.21 -5.30
C ILE A 186 -4.15 -7.58 -5.96
N TYR A 187 -4.14 -7.60 -7.29
CA TYR A 187 -4.13 -8.80 -8.12
C TYR A 187 -2.74 -9.04 -8.69
N SER A 188 -2.27 -10.29 -8.71
CA SER A 188 -1.06 -10.68 -9.42
C SER A 188 -1.43 -11.21 -10.80
N LEU A 189 -1.15 -10.44 -11.85
CA LEU A 189 -1.47 -10.84 -13.22
C LEU A 189 -0.37 -11.66 -13.87
N ASP A 190 0.88 -11.42 -13.47
CA ASP A 190 2.05 -12.13 -13.97
C ASP A 190 2.81 -12.81 -12.82
N PRO A 191 3.47 -13.94 -13.07
CA PRO A 191 4.31 -14.60 -12.08
C PRO A 191 5.51 -13.74 -11.71
N GLY A 192 5.91 -13.78 -10.43
CA GLY A 192 7.06 -13.01 -9.92
C GLY A 192 6.69 -11.66 -9.30
N VAL A 193 5.43 -11.23 -9.37
CA VAL A 193 4.96 -10.07 -8.60
C VAL A 193 5.12 -10.35 -7.11
N THR A 194 5.94 -9.56 -6.42
CA THR A 194 6.27 -9.76 -5.01
C THR A 194 6.07 -8.46 -4.25
N LEU A 195 4.93 -8.34 -3.57
CA LEU A 195 4.48 -7.14 -2.86
C LEU A 195 5.04 -7.11 -1.44
N GLN A 196 5.58 -5.96 -1.01
CA GLN A 196 6.08 -5.74 0.34
C GLN A 196 5.16 -4.84 1.17
N LYS A 197 4.73 -3.70 0.63
CA LYS A 197 3.98 -2.66 1.34
C LYS A 197 3.10 -1.87 0.41
N ILE A 198 2.00 -1.36 0.93
CA ILE A 198 1.08 -0.45 0.23
C ILE A 198 0.98 0.84 1.02
N MET A 199 1.03 1.98 0.35
CA MET A 199 0.85 3.29 0.97
C MET A 199 -0.17 4.09 0.16
N ILE A 200 -1.14 4.69 0.83
CA ILE A 200 -2.12 5.61 0.24
C ILE A 200 -1.82 6.98 0.80
N ASP A 201 -1.45 7.91 -0.07
CA ASP A 201 -1.15 9.29 0.31
C ASP A 201 -2.40 10.15 0.16
N THR A 202 -2.93 10.61 1.28
CA THR A 202 -4.04 11.55 1.33
C THR A 202 -3.59 13.00 1.59
N GLY A 203 -2.29 13.28 1.44
CA GLY A 203 -1.69 14.61 1.51
C GLY A 203 -0.78 14.83 2.72
N GLY A 204 -0.34 13.78 3.41
CA GLY A 204 0.56 13.88 4.56
C GLY A 204 1.72 12.89 4.55
N LEU A 205 1.85 12.08 3.51
CA LEU A 205 2.91 11.10 3.42
C LEU A 205 4.27 11.79 3.22
N LEU A 206 5.17 11.61 4.17
CA LEU A 206 6.53 12.12 4.09
C LEU A 206 7.48 11.07 3.49
N PRO A 207 8.44 11.48 2.64
CA PRO A 207 9.45 10.57 2.13
C PRO A 207 10.29 9.98 3.25
N SER A 208 10.45 8.67 3.27
CA SER A 208 11.36 7.97 4.18
C SER A 208 11.87 6.67 3.55
N TYR A 209 13.03 6.19 4.01
CA TYR A 209 13.62 4.96 3.48
C TYR A 209 12.77 3.72 3.76
N LEU A 210 12.27 3.57 4.98
CA LEU A 210 11.46 2.43 5.41
C LEU A 210 9.97 2.57 5.05
N GLY A 211 9.55 3.74 4.57
CA GLY A 211 8.15 4.11 4.50
C GLY A 211 7.61 4.49 5.89
N PRO A 212 6.35 4.93 5.98
CA PRO A 212 5.70 5.24 7.24
C PRO A 212 5.41 3.97 8.05
N GLU A 213 5.17 4.15 9.36
CA GLU A 213 4.62 3.08 10.19
C GLU A 213 3.29 2.59 9.63
N GLU A 214 2.99 1.31 9.86
CA GLU A 214 1.71 0.73 9.48
C GLU A 214 0.56 1.42 10.21
N SER A 215 -0.50 1.72 9.47
CA SER A 215 -1.71 2.31 10.02
C SER A 215 -2.41 1.38 11.02
N ARG A 216 -3.07 1.96 12.02
CA ARG A 216 -3.82 1.17 12.99
C ARG A 216 -4.99 0.45 12.33
N PHE A 217 -5.12 -0.81 12.64
CA PHE A 217 -6.24 -1.65 12.26
C PHE A 217 -7.31 -1.70 13.38
N TYR A 218 -8.60 -1.55 13.00
CA TYR A 218 -9.74 -1.58 13.92
C TYR A 218 -10.78 -2.61 13.51
#